data_2cf4740c0160b2e6cf024fcfc4fe66c6
#
_entry.id   2cf4740c0160b2e6cf024fcfc4fe66c6
#
_cell.length_a   1.000
_cell.length_b   1.000
_cell.length_c   1.000
_cell.angle_alpha   90.00
_cell.angle_beta   90.00
_cell.angle_gamma   90.00
#
_symmetry.space_group_name_H-M   'P 1'
#
loop_
_entity.id
_entity.type
_entity.pdbx_description
1 polymer ?
#
loop_
_entity_poly.entity_id
_entity_poly.type
_entity_poly.pdbx_seq_one_letter_code
_entity_poly.pdbx_strand_id
1 'polypeptide(L)'
;MGNFSFLLKNDEYESFSKPCIEAENMIATSTVATAFMARRALEQAVHWIYSHDSYLEAPYRATLSSLVWDDDFRDIVDSELHKQIVLLIRWGNHAAHGGEIKEREAILALHHLYQFVNFIDYCYSNEFVERYFDEKCLPLSANXLKQRINYFEKANLSVMI
;
A
#
# COMPACT_ATOMS: atom_id res chain seq x y z
N MET A 1 -12.86 6.34 6.83
CA MET A 1 -12.20 6.33 5.53
C MET A 1 -10.82 5.69 5.65
N GLY A 2 -10.38 5.04 4.59
CA GLY A 2 -9.12 4.34 4.61
C GLY A 2 -7.91 5.24 4.43
N ASN A 3 -6.76 4.65 4.61
CA ASN A 3 -5.48 5.37 4.49
C ASN A 3 -5.26 5.95 3.10
N PHE A 4 -5.75 5.28 2.07
CA PHE A 4 -5.47 5.67 0.68
C PHE A 4 -6.52 6.58 0.08
N SER A 5 -7.55 6.99 0.86
CA SER A 5 -8.63 7.79 0.30
C SER A 5 -8.16 9.16 -0.18
N PHE A 6 -7.05 9.67 0.36
CA PHE A 6 -6.52 10.96 -0.08
C PHE A 6 -6.17 10.97 -1.57
N LEU A 7 -5.85 9.81 -2.13
CA LEU A 7 -5.48 9.73 -3.54
C LEU A 7 -6.64 10.10 -4.47
N LEU A 8 -7.87 9.96 -3.99
CA LEU A 8 -9.05 10.25 -4.81
C LEU A 8 -9.22 11.74 -5.10
N LYS A 9 -8.54 12.61 -4.35
CA LYS A 9 -8.63 14.05 -4.57
C LYS A 9 -7.93 14.49 -5.85
N ASN A 10 -7.06 13.65 -6.42
CA ASN A 10 -6.32 13.99 -7.62
C ASN A 10 -6.65 12.98 -8.72
N ASP A 11 -7.38 13.44 -9.73
CA ASP A 11 -7.80 12.57 -10.83
C ASP A 11 -6.62 11.98 -11.60
N GLU A 12 -5.46 12.63 -11.55
CA GLU A 12 -4.28 12.11 -12.24
C GLU A 12 -3.79 10.80 -11.65
N TYR A 13 -4.17 10.50 -10.40
CA TYR A 13 -3.74 9.26 -9.74
C TYR A 13 -4.66 8.08 -10.01
N GLU A 14 -5.60 8.21 -10.93
CA GLU A 14 -6.64 7.18 -11.13
C GLU A 14 -6.07 5.80 -11.36
N SER A 15 -4.95 5.70 -12.09
CA SER A 15 -4.39 4.40 -12.42
C SER A 15 -3.94 3.60 -11.20
N PHE A 16 -3.57 4.28 -10.11
CA PHE A 16 -3.12 3.55 -8.93
C PHE A 16 -3.97 3.81 -7.68
N SER A 17 -4.84 4.81 -7.68
CA SER A 17 -5.66 5.07 -6.50
C SER A 17 -6.62 3.92 -6.21
N LYS A 18 -7.31 3.43 -7.24
CA LYS A 18 -8.23 2.31 -7.05
C LYS A 18 -7.52 1.03 -6.59
N PRO A 19 -6.43 0.62 -7.24
CA PRO A 19 -5.71 -0.55 -6.74
C PRO A 19 -5.22 -0.41 -5.30
N CYS A 20 -4.79 0.79 -4.88
CA CYS A 20 -4.38 1.01 -3.50
C CYS A 20 -5.55 0.78 -2.54
N ILE A 21 -6.71 1.34 -2.87
CA ILE A 21 -7.89 1.20 -2.02
C ILE A 21 -8.34 -0.26 -1.97
N GLU A 22 -8.31 -0.95 -3.12
CA GLU A 22 -8.67 -2.36 -3.17
C GLU A 22 -7.73 -3.20 -2.31
N ALA A 23 -6.43 -2.91 -2.37
CA ALA A 23 -5.45 -3.64 -1.55
C ALA A 23 -5.77 -3.46 -0.06
N GLU A 24 -6.04 -2.22 0.35
CA GLU A 24 -6.36 -1.95 1.75
C GLU A 24 -7.62 -2.70 2.19
N ASN A 25 -8.64 -2.71 1.34
CA ASN A 25 -9.89 -3.36 1.69
C ASN A 25 -9.73 -4.89 1.81
N MET A 26 -8.79 -5.47 1.08
CA MET A 26 -8.58 -6.92 1.13
C MET A 26 -8.01 -7.40 2.46
N ILE A 27 -7.44 -6.50 3.29
CA ILE A 27 -6.86 -6.92 4.56
C ILE A 27 -7.89 -7.57 5.47
N ALA A 28 -9.17 -7.20 5.32
CA ALA A 28 -10.25 -7.79 6.13
C ALA A 28 -10.53 -9.24 5.74
N THR A 29 -10.12 -9.66 4.55
CA THR A 29 -10.52 -10.94 3.98
C THR A 29 -9.35 -11.89 3.78
N SER A 30 -8.23 -11.40 3.25
CA SER A 30 -7.12 -12.27 2.83
C SER A 30 -5.81 -11.52 2.86
N THR A 31 -4.86 -12.02 3.65
CA THR A 31 -3.51 -11.44 3.69
C THR A 31 -2.78 -11.67 2.37
N VAL A 32 -3.00 -12.83 1.76
CA VAL A 32 -2.37 -13.15 0.48
C VAL A 32 -2.87 -12.21 -0.61
N ALA A 33 -4.19 -12.01 -0.69
CA ALA A 33 -4.76 -11.08 -1.67
C ALA A 33 -4.29 -9.65 -1.41
N THR A 34 -4.15 -9.25 -0.15
CA THR A 34 -3.64 -7.93 0.21
C THR A 34 -2.24 -7.70 -0.36
N ALA A 35 -1.33 -8.66 -0.12
CA ALA A 35 0.05 -8.51 -0.58
C ALA A 35 0.11 -8.51 -2.11
N PHE A 36 -0.66 -9.38 -2.75
CA PHE A 36 -0.70 -9.45 -4.21
C PHE A 36 -1.20 -8.13 -4.81
N MET A 37 -2.29 -7.60 -4.27
CA MET A 37 -2.89 -6.38 -4.79
C MET A 37 -2.05 -5.16 -4.45
N ALA A 38 -1.36 -5.18 -3.30
CA ALA A 38 -0.45 -4.07 -2.96
C ALA A 38 0.71 -4.00 -3.96
N ARG A 39 1.24 -5.16 -4.36
CA ARG A 39 2.29 -5.16 -5.39
C ARG A 39 1.74 -4.65 -6.72
N ARG A 40 0.53 -5.03 -7.08
CA ARG A 40 -0.09 -4.54 -8.31
C ARG A 40 -0.27 -3.02 -8.25
N ALA A 41 -0.72 -2.50 -7.11
CA ALA A 41 -0.88 -1.05 -6.94
C ALA A 41 0.47 -0.35 -7.05
N LEU A 42 1.51 -0.94 -6.44
CA LEU A 42 2.86 -0.41 -6.56
C LEU A 42 3.30 -0.34 -8.01
N GLU A 43 3.05 -1.38 -8.77
CA GLU A 43 3.43 -1.41 -10.19
C GLU A 43 2.77 -0.28 -10.96
N GLN A 44 1.48 -0.07 -10.72
CA GLN A 44 0.76 1.02 -11.38
C GLN A 44 1.33 2.38 -10.98
N ALA A 45 1.69 2.54 -9.70
CA ALA A 45 2.25 3.80 -9.23
C ALA A 45 3.66 4.04 -9.82
N VAL A 46 4.46 2.99 -9.94
CA VAL A 46 5.78 3.10 -10.57
C VAL A 46 5.64 3.51 -12.03
N HIS A 47 4.72 2.88 -12.77
CA HIS A 47 4.46 3.26 -14.16
C HIS A 47 4.01 4.72 -14.25
N TRP A 48 3.21 5.17 -13.29
CA TRP A 48 2.75 6.55 -13.26
C TRP A 48 3.93 7.53 -13.16
N ILE A 49 4.87 7.23 -12.25
CA ILE A 49 6.05 8.10 -12.12
C ILE A 49 6.83 8.14 -13.42
N TYR A 50 7.05 6.99 -14.04
CA TYR A 50 7.81 6.94 -15.29
C TYR A 50 7.14 7.72 -16.41
N SER A 51 5.82 7.80 -16.41
CA SER A 51 5.11 8.55 -17.44
C SER A 51 4.99 10.05 -17.13
N HIS A 52 5.28 10.46 -15.89
CA HIS A 52 5.11 11.85 -15.47
C HIS A 52 6.43 12.56 -15.13
N ASP A 53 7.52 11.84 -15.02
CA ASP A 53 8.82 12.44 -14.66
C ASP A 53 9.79 12.22 -15.82
N SER A 54 10.11 13.28 -16.51
CA SER A 54 10.97 13.20 -17.71
C SER A 54 12.41 12.80 -17.39
N TYR A 55 12.81 12.87 -16.13
CA TYR A 55 14.13 12.39 -15.72
C TYR A 55 14.26 10.87 -15.88
N LEU A 56 13.13 10.16 -15.80
CA LEU A 56 13.12 8.71 -15.87
C LEU A 56 12.83 8.22 -17.29
N GLU A 57 13.55 7.20 -17.70
CA GLU A 57 13.34 6.57 -19.01
C GLU A 57 13.27 5.06 -18.81
N ALA A 58 12.15 4.47 -19.19
CA ALA A 58 11.96 3.04 -18.99
C ALA A 58 12.90 2.25 -19.89
N PRO A 59 13.57 1.22 -19.35
CA PRO A 59 14.39 0.35 -20.20
C PRO A 59 13.51 -0.47 -21.15
N TYR A 60 14.12 -0.99 -22.20
CA TYR A 60 13.43 -1.83 -23.16
C TYR A 60 12.92 -3.09 -22.45
N ARG A 61 11.68 -3.46 -22.70
CA ARG A 61 11.01 -4.61 -22.06
C ARG A 61 11.08 -4.52 -20.53
N ALA A 62 10.65 -3.38 -20.04
CA ALA A 62 10.71 -3.10 -18.60
C ALA A 62 9.82 -4.05 -17.82
N THR A 63 10.36 -4.57 -16.72
CA THR A 63 9.60 -5.27 -15.69
C THR A 63 9.54 -4.37 -14.46
N LEU A 64 8.67 -4.69 -13.51
CA LEU A 64 8.64 -3.92 -12.27
C LEU A 64 10.02 -3.90 -11.60
N SER A 65 10.69 -5.05 -11.57
CA SER A 65 12.02 -5.12 -10.96
C SER A 65 13.01 -4.22 -11.69
N SER A 66 13.04 -4.24 -13.03
CA SER A 66 14.00 -3.41 -13.76
C SER A 66 13.70 -1.93 -13.60
N LEU A 67 12.44 -1.55 -13.50
CA LEU A 67 12.07 -0.15 -13.26
C LEU A 67 12.53 0.32 -11.88
N VAL A 68 12.34 -0.51 -10.88
CA VAL A 68 12.65 -0.16 -9.49
C VAL A 68 14.16 -0.14 -9.24
N TRP A 69 14.90 -1.00 -9.92
CA TRP A 69 16.36 -1.08 -9.76
C TRP A 69 17.13 -0.16 -10.70
N ASP A 70 16.43 0.55 -11.58
CA ASP A 70 17.08 1.51 -12.47
C ASP A 70 17.78 2.60 -11.65
N ASP A 71 18.98 2.98 -12.07
CA ASP A 71 19.80 3.95 -11.32
C ASP A 71 19.09 5.29 -11.13
N ASP A 72 18.39 5.76 -12.16
CA ASP A 72 17.69 7.04 -12.07
C ASP A 72 16.52 6.98 -11.10
N PHE A 73 15.80 5.85 -11.08
CA PHE A 73 14.73 5.66 -10.12
C PHE A 73 15.30 5.67 -8.69
N ARG A 74 16.43 4.99 -8.50
CA ARG A 74 17.08 4.95 -7.19
C ARG A 74 17.61 6.31 -6.76
N ASP A 75 17.88 7.21 -7.71
CA ASP A 75 18.29 8.57 -7.38
C ASP A 75 17.15 9.38 -6.79
N ILE A 76 15.91 9.15 -7.26
CA ILE A 76 14.80 9.99 -6.80
C ILE A 76 14.14 9.47 -5.53
N VAL A 77 14.27 8.17 -5.21
CA VAL A 77 13.75 7.65 -3.95
C VAL A 77 14.91 7.43 -2.99
N ASP A 78 14.70 7.72 -1.70
CA ASP A 78 15.79 7.50 -0.75
C ASP A 78 15.98 6.00 -0.50
N SER A 79 17.11 5.65 0.11
CA SER A 79 17.47 4.24 0.25
C SER A 79 16.50 3.48 1.16
N GLU A 80 15.94 4.14 2.16
CA GLU A 80 14.99 3.48 3.06
C GLU A 80 13.69 3.17 2.32
N LEU A 81 13.19 4.13 1.56
CA LEU A 81 11.97 3.91 0.77
C LEU A 81 12.22 2.82 -0.27
N HIS A 82 13.39 2.80 -0.88
CA HIS A 82 13.72 1.78 -1.86
C HIS A 82 13.69 0.37 -1.24
N LYS A 83 14.25 0.23 -0.03
CA LYS A 83 14.22 -1.05 0.67
C LYS A 83 12.77 -1.49 0.94
N GLN A 84 11.91 -0.55 1.31
CA GLN A 84 10.49 -0.86 1.55
C GLN A 84 9.81 -1.32 0.28
N ILE A 85 10.10 -0.67 -0.84
CA ILE A 85 9.57 -1.05 -2.15
C ILE A 85 9.99 -2.47 -2.50
N VAL A 86 11.27 -2.78 -2.33
CA VAL A 86 11.81 -4.11 -2.66
C VAL A 86 11.13 -5.19 -1.79
N LEU A 87 10.94 -4.89 -0.51
CA LEU A 87 10.30 -5.85 0.39
C LEU A 87 8.84 -6.08 0.01
N LEU A 88 8.13 -5.01 -0.35
CA LEU A 88 6.75 -5.13 -0.83
C LEU A 88 6.69 -6.02 -2.08
N ILE A 89 7.60 -5.83 -3.01
CA ILE A 89 7.65 -6.65 -4.22
C ILE A 89 7.86 -8.12 -3.85
N ARG A 90 8.76 -8.38 -2.91
CA ARG A 90 9.06 -9.75 -2.48
C ARG A 90 7.81 -10.42 -1.90
N TRP A 91 7.09 -9.74 -1.02
CA TRP A 91 5.87 -10.29 -0.45
C TRP A 91 4.81 -10.52 -1.52
N GLY A 92 4.65 -9.57 -2.44
CA GLY A 92 3.68 -9.71 -3.51
C GLY A 92 4.00 -10.87 -4.45
N ASN A 93 5.28 -11.06 -4.74
CA ASN A 93 5.71 -12.21 -5.55
C ASN A 93 5.44 -13.52 -4.82
N HIS A 94 5.76 -13.56 -3.53
CA HIS A 94 5.51 -14.76 -2.71
C HIS A 94 4.01 -15.10 -2.72
N ALA A 95 3.17 -14.09 -2.55
CA ALA A 95 1.71 -14.28 -2.59
C ALA A 95 1.26 -14.79 -3.97
N ALA A 96 1.82 -14.24 -5.04
CA ALA A 96 1.44 -14.61 -6.41
C ALA A 96 1.78 -16.08 -6.71
N HIS A 97 2.80 -16.60 -6.03
CA HIS A 97 3.23 -18.00 -6.23
C HIS A 97 2.67 -18.94 -5.18
N GLY A 98 1.61 -18.53 -4.49
CA GLY A 98 0.89 -19.38 -3.56
C GLY A 98 1.48 -19.43 -2.15
N GLY A 99 2.40 -18.54 -1.83
CA GLY A 99 2.99 -18.52 -0.50
C GLY A 99 2.06 -17.91 0.53
N GLU A 100 2.28 -18.26 1.79
CA GLU A 100 1.54 -17.68 2.90
C GLU A 100 2.07 -16.31 3.24
N ILE A 101 1.18 -15.42 3.64
CA ILE A 101 1.53 -14.06 4.09
C ILE A 101 0.96 -13.88 5.49
N LYS A 102 1.82 -13.58 6.44
CA LYS A 102 1.40 -13.31 7.80
C LYS A 102 0.63 -11.99 7.86
N GLU A 103 -0.25 -11.86 8.83
CA GLU A 103 -1.04 -10.63 8.98
C GLU A 103 -0.12 -9.42 9.08
N ARG A 104 0.94 -9.53 9.89
CA ARG A 104 1.87 -8.39 10.05
C ARG A 104 2.55 -8.03 8.74
N GLU A 105 2.89 -9.02 7.93
CA GLU A 105 3.50 -8.78 6.63
C GLU A 105 2.53 -8.06 5.68
N ALA A 106 1.26 -8.44 5.71
CA ALA A 106 0.24 -7.79 4.88
C ALA A 106 0.06 -6.32 5.29
N ILE A 107 0.04 -6.06 6.61
CA ILE A 107 -0.08 -4.69 7.12
C ILE A 107 1.15 -3.88 6.70
N LEU A 108 2.34 -4.46 6.81
CA LEU A 108 3.56 -3.76 6.40
C LEU A 108 3.58 -3.52 4.90
N ALA A 109 3.05 -4.45 4.11
CA ALA A 109 2.95 -4.23 2.67
C ALA A 109 2.10 -3.00 2.37
N LEU A 110 0.97 -2.86 3.06
CA LEU A 110 0.13 -1.67 2.90
C LEU A 110 0.86 -0.42 3.36
N HIS A 111 1.58 -0.52 4.48
CA HIS A 111 2.33 0.63 5.00
C HIS A 111 3.41 1.07 3.99
N HIS A 112 4.14 0.11 3.43
CA HIS A 112 5.19 0.44 2.46
C HIS A 112 4.59 1.04 1.19
N LEU A 113 3.46 0.50 0.73
CA LEU A 113 2.75 1.07 -0.41
C LEU A 113 2.34 2.52 -0.10
N TYR A 114 1.81 2.74 1.11
CA TYR A 114 1.39 4.08 1.54
C TYR A 114 2.57 5.05 1.51
N GLN A 115 3.73 4.62 2.03
CA GLN A 115 4.92 5.48 2.03
C GLN A 115 5.29 5.90 0.61
N PHE A 116 5.18 4.97 -0.34
CA PHE A 116 5.54 5.27 -1.72
C PHE A 116 4.55 6.24 -2.38
N VAL A 117 3.23 5.99 -2.23
CA VAL A 117 2.27 6.89 -2.87
C VAL A 117 2.21 8.25 -2.17
N ASN A 118 2.51 8.30 -0.88
CA ASN A 118 2.66 9.57 -0.19
C ASN A 118 3.88 10.34 -0.72
N PHE A 119 4.96 9.63 -1.01
CA PHE A 119 6.13 10.22 -1.67
C PHE A 119 5.76 10.80 -3.04
N ILE A 120 4.93 10.08 -3.81
CA ILE A 120 4.48 10.59 -5.11
C ILE A 120 3.72 11.91 -4.90
N ASP A 121 2.82 11.95 -3.94
CA ASP A 121 2.05 13.14 -3.68
C ASP A 121 2.95 14.29 -3.25
N TYR A 122 3.94 14.00 -2.40
CA TYR A 122 4.88 15.02 -1.97
C TYR A 122 5.68 15.59 -3.14
N CYS A 123 6.14 14.75 -4.05
CA CYS A 123 7.04 15.17 -5.12
C CYS A 123 6.31 15.78 -6.31
N TYR A 124 5.10 15.33 -6.61
CA TYR A 124 4.48 15.63 -7.90
C TYR A 124 3.17 16.39 -7.81
N SER A 125 2.59 16.55 -6.63
CA SER A 125 1.34 17.31 -6.51
C SER A 125 1.62 18.78 -6.26
N ASN A 126 0.62 19.59 -6.53
CA ASN A 126 0.71 21.03 -6.26
C ASN A 126 0.39 21.39 -4.82
N GLU A 127 -0.34 20.53 -4.12
CA GLU A 127 -0.79 20.80 -2.76
C GLU A 127 -0.61 19.55 -1.90
N PHE A 128 0.56 19.42 -1.32
CA PHE A 128 0.84 18.30 -0.42
C PHE A 128 0.36 18.62 0.99
N VAL A 129 -0.35 17.67 1.59
CA VAL A 129 -0.73 17.74 3.00
C VAL A 129 -0.04 16.60 3.73
N GLU A 130 0.65 16.92 4.80
CA GLU A 130 1.35 15.89 5.59
C GLU A 130 0.34 14.96 6.23
N ARG A 131 0.58 13.65 6.09
CA ARG A 131 -0.31 12.62 6.63
C ARG A 131 0.50 11.37 6.96
N TYR A 132 -0.07 10.54 7.79
CA TYR A 132 0.60 9.34 8.29
C TYR A 132 -0.31 8.14 8.18
N PHE A 133 0.31 6.97 7.96
CA PHE A 133 -0.41 5.71 7.92
C PHE A 133 -0.96 5.39 9.31
N ASP A 134 -2.22 5.02 9.37
CA ASP A 134 -2.90 4.72 10.62
C ASP A 134 -3.50 3.31 10.55
N GLU A 135 -2.93 2.39 11.30
CA GLU A 135 -3.43 1.01 11.33
C GLU A 135 -4.88 0.94 11.80
N LYS A 136 -5.32 1.90 12.59
CA LYS A 136 -6.71 1.94 13.08
C LYS A 136 -7.71 2.17 11.95
N CYS A 137 -7.26 2.71 10.83
CA CYS A 137 -8.12 2.94 9.66
C CYS A 137 -8.31 1.68 8.81
N LEU A 138 -7.54 0.61 9.08
CA LEU A 138 -7.66 -0.61 8.31
C LEU A 138 -8.97 -1.31 8.61
N PRO A 139 -9.64 -1.90 7.60
CA PRO A 139 -10.86 -2.66 7.88
C PRO A 139 -10.55 -3.87 8.73
N LEU A 140 -11.47 -4.21 9.63
CA LEU A 140 -11.29 -5.31 10.56
C LEU A 140 -11.66 -6.63 9.89
N SER A 141 -10.87 -7.66 10.17
CA SER A 141 -11.24 -9.01 9.75
C SER A 141 -12.49 -9.46 10.53
N ALA A 142 -13.13 -10.53 10.06
CA ALA A 142 -14.30 -11.11 10.76
C ALA A 142 -13.94 -11.46 12.20
N ASN A 143 -12.77 -11.99 12.43
CA ASN A 143 -12.35 -12.30 13.80
C ASN A 143 -12.19 -11.06 14.68
N UNK A 144 -11.75 -10.14 14.14
CA UNK A 144 -11.59 -9.08 14.79
C UNK A 144 -12.76 -8.48 15.19
N LEU A 145 -13.57 -8.46 14.37
CA LEU A 145 -14.87 -7.91 14.68
C LEU A 145 -15.52 -8.67 15.82
N LYS A 146 -15.50 -9.96 15.76
CA LYS A 146 -16.07 -10.80 16.84
C LYS A 146 -15.39 -10.51 18.17
N GLN A 147 -14.09 -10.37 18.17
CA GLN A 147 -13.34 -10.06 19.38
C GLN A 147 -13.76 -8.71 19.96
N ARG A 148 -13.95 -7.72 19.11
CA ARG A 148 -14.35 -6.39 19.57
C ARG A 148 -15.78 -6.40 20.11
N ILE A 149 -16.67 -7.11 19.44
CA ILE A 149 -18.05 -7.26 19.91
C ILE A 149 -18.07 -7.91 21.29
N ASN A 150 -17.32 -9.01 21.43
CA ASN A 150 -17.24 -9.71 22.72
C ASN A 150 -16.70 -8.80 23.83
N TYR A 151 -15.69 -8.01 23.49
CA TYR A 151 -15.12 -7.08 24.46
C TYR A 151 -16.16 -6.07 24.93
N PHE A 152 -16.90 -5.48 23.99
CA PHE A 152 -17.92 -4.49 24.33
C PHE A 152 -19.05 -5.09 25.12
N GLU A 153 -19.47 -6.31 24.77
CA GLU A 153 -20.52 -7.01 25.52
C GLU A 153 -20.09 -7.26 26.97
N LYS A 154 -18.86 -7.72 27.16
CA LYS A 154 -18.35 -7.96 28.51
C LYS A 154 -18.24 -6.68 29.31
N ALA A 155 -17.81 -5.59 28.65
CA ALA A 155 -17.70 -4.29 29.31
C ALA A 155 -19.07 -3.78 29.74
N ASN A 156 -20.09 -3.93 28.89
CA ASN A 156 -21.44 -3.51 29.23
C ASN A 156 -22.01 -4.32 30.39
N LEU A 157 -21.79 -5.62 30.38
CA LEU A 157 -22.23 -6.48 31.48
C LEU A 157 -21.55 -6.06 32.78
N SER A 158 -20.28 -5.72 32.72
CA SER A 158 -19.53 -5.27 33.90
C SER A 158 -20.14 -3.99 34.46
N VAL A 159 -20.57 -3.08 33.62
CA VAL A 159 -21.17 -1.80 34.03
C VAL A 159 -22.56 -2.03 34.65
N MET A 160 -23.29 -3.03 34.16
CA MET A 160 -24.64 -3.31 34.63
C MET A 160 -24.69 -3.97 36.00
N ILE A 161 -23.62 -4.59 36.43
CA ILE A 161 -23.50 -5.24 37.74
C ILE A 161 -23.07 -4.23 38.79
#